data_66f1be350ea642d71c8c6fe87f83a62c
#
_entry.id   66f1be350ea642d71c8c6fe87f83a62c
#
_cell.length_a   1.000
_cell.length_b   1.000
_cell.length_c   1.000
_cell.angle_alpha   90.00
_cell.angle_beta   90.00
_cell.angle_gamma   90.00
#
_symmetry.space_group_name_H-M   'P 1'
#
loop_
_entity.id
_entity.type
_entity.pdbx_description
1 polymer ?
#
loop_
_entity_poly.entity_id
_entity_poly.type
_entity_poly.pdbx_seq_one_letter_code
_entity_poly.pdbx_strand_id
1 'polypeptide(L)'
;MSELANATARSSAEHVDRSLGSGGAANRRGNRLPRDERRGQLLIAASEIFVDRGYHAAGMDEIADRAGVSKPVLYQHFSSKLELYLAVLQRHVENLVSSVRQALRATTDNRQRLRAAVQAFFDFIEHENQGYRLIFENDYVTEPQVAAQVRVATESCTDAVADLISAD
;
A
#
# COMPACT_ATOMS: atom_id res chain seq x y z
N MET A 1 6.01 -58.71 -47.76
CA MET A 1 6.91 -58.43 -48.88
C MET A 1 7.75 -57.24 -48.44
N SER A 2 8.81 -57.58 -47.99
CA SER A 2 10.18 -57.47 -48.49
C SER A 2 10.73 -56.16 -48.09
N GLU A 3 11.55 -56.14 -47.08
CA GLU A 3 13.00 -56.42 -47.15
C GLU A 3 13.79 -55.26 -47.76
N LEU A 4 14.62 -54.81 -47.05
CA LEU A 4 16.07 -54.94 -46.80
C LEU A 4 16.69 -53.59 -47.17
N ALA A 5 17.66 -53.08 -46.67
CA ALA A 5 18.77 -53.45 -45.85
C ALA A 5 19.67 -52.22 -45.76
N ASN A 6 20.22 -52.02 -44.61
CA ASN A 6 21.70 -52.15 -44.40
C ASN A 6 22.54 -51.04 -45.02
N ALA A 7 23.29 -50.43 -44.36
CA ALA A 7 24.45 -50.64 -43.59
C ALA A 7 25.46 -49.50 -43.72
N THR A 8 26.10 -49.22 -42.67
CA THR A 8 27.56 -49.10 -42.54
C THR A 8 28.13 -47.70 -42.83
N ALA A 9 28.86 -47.10 -42.06
CA ALA A 9 29.73 -47.35 -40.92
C ALA A 9 30.58 -46.10 -40.68
N ARG A 10 30.93 -45.92 -39.45
CA ARG A 10 32.25 -45.48 -38.96
C ARG A 10 32.79 -44.12 -39.40
N SER A 11 33.05 -43.38 -38.41
CA SER A 11 34.30 -43.16 -37.66
C SER A 11 34.77 -41.72 -37.75
N SER A 12 34.98 -41.15 -36.71
CA SER A 12 36.16 -40.62 -36.02
C SER A 12 35.67 -39.42 -35.17
N ALA A 13 35.64 -39.52 -33.89
CA ALA A 13 36.67 -39.27 -32.90
C ALA A 13 37.31 -37.87 -32.98
N GLU A 14 37.29 -37.27 -31.78
CA GLU A 14 38.15 -36.15 -31.36
C GLU A 14 37.68 -34.74 -31.73
N HIS A 15 37.28 -33.93 -30.82
CA HIS A 15 38.19 -33.25 -29.90
C HIS A 15 37.41 -32.58 -28.74
N VAL A 16 37.92 -32.84 -27.56
CA VAL A 16 37.62 -32.12 -26.32
C VAL A 16 38.00 -30.65 -26.50
N ASP A 17 37.08 -29.73 -26.22
CA ASP A 17 37.50 -28.51 -25.59
C ASP A 17 36.57 -28.11 -24.46
N ARG A 18 37.17 -28.16 -23.27
CA ARG A 18 36.65 -27.58 -22.04
C ARG A 18 36.86 -26.09 -22.11
N SER A 19 35.81 -25.32 -22.27
CA SER A 19 35.82 -23.95 -21.82
C SER A 19 34.72 -23.76 -20.79
N LEU A 20 35.17 -23.77 -19.58
CA LEU A 20 34.50 -23.23 -18.42
C LEU A 20 34.07 -21.79 -18.71
N GLY A 21 32.81 -21.63 -19.02
CA GLY A 21 32.13 -20.35 -19.10
C GLY A 21 31.33 -20.12 -17.81
N SER A 22 31.95 -19.54 -16.83
CA SER A 22 31.31 -18.92 -15.70
C SER A 22 30.30 -17.87 -16.22
N GLY A 23 29.02 -18.09 -15.98
CA GLY A 23 28.00 -17.17 -16.46
C GLY A 23 26.66 -17.35 -15.75
N GLY A 24 26.64 -17.46 -14.45
CA GLY A 24 25.42 -17.69 -13.70
C GLY A 24 25.26 -16.85 -12.45
N ALA A 25 25.96 -15.72 -12.37
CA ALA A 25 25.84 -14.80 -11.23
C ALA A 25 25.33 -13.42 -11.67
N ALA A 26 24.46 -13.38 -12.67
CA ALA A 26 23.87 -12.14 -13.14
C ALA A 26 22.37 -12.16 -12.87
N ASN A 27 21.99 -11.31 -11.94
CA ASN A 27 20.64 -10.80 -11.70
C ASN A 27 19.93 -11.22 -10.43
N ARG A 28 20.65 -11.21 -9.29
CA ARG A 28 20.02 -10.99 -7.97
C ARG A 28 20.10 -9.53 -7.53
N ARG A 29 20.17 -8.60 -8.43
CA ARG A 29 19.77 -7.21 -8.16
C ARG A 29 18.26 -7.16 -8.27
N GLY A 30 17.59 -7.79 -7.30
CA GLY A 30 16.17 -7.66 -7.12
C GLY A 30 15.82 -6.18 -7.19
N ASN A 31 14.84 -5.85 -7.99
CA ASN A 31 14.25 -4.55 -8.20
C ASN A 31 14.05 -3.85 -6.85
N ARG A 32 15.07 -3.08 -6.40
CA ARG A 32 15.06 -2.40 -5.13
C ARG A 32 14.16 -1.21 -5.34
N LEU A 33 12.89 -1.39 -4.97
CA LEU A 33 11.91 -0.32 -5.06
C LEU A 33 12.45 0.95 -4.40
N PRO A 34 12.20 2.12 -4.99
CA PRO A 34 12.45 3.39 -4.35
C PRO A 34 11.88 3.42 -2.92
N ARG A 35 12.52 4.18 -2.04
CA ARG A 35 12.16 4.21 -0.62
C ARG A 35 10.69 4.56 -0.40
N ASP A 36 10.15 5.48 -1.19
CA ASP A 36 8.77 5.95 -1.06
C ASP A 36 7.76 4.90 -1.56
N GLU A 37 8.07 4.21 -2.65
CA GLU A 37 7.26 3.09 -3.13
C GLU A 37 7.24 1.94 -2.12
N ARG A 38 8.39 1.63 -1.52
CA ARG A 38 8.47 0.63 -0.47
C ARG A 38 7.66 1.05 0.75
N ARG A 39 7.76 2.32 1.17
CA ARG A 39 6.94 2.86 2.26
C ARG A 39 5.45 2.73 1.96
N GLY A 40 5.02 3.02 0.73
CA GLY A 40 3.63 2.85 0.28
C GLY A 40 3.13 1.41 0.39
N GLN A 41 3.96 0.43 -0.03
CA GLN A 41 3.63 -1.00 0.11
C GLN A 41 3.47 -1.42 1.57
N LEU A 42 4.35 -0.94 2.45
CA LEU A 42 4.26 -1.22 3.88
C LEU A 42 2.98 -0.67 4.50
N LEU A 43 2.56 0.54 4.11
CA LEU A 43 1.30 1.14 4.59
C LEU A 43 0.07 0.37 4.11
N ILE A 44 0.07 -0.16 2.88
CA ILE A 44 -1.03 -0.99 2.37
C ILE A 44 -1.14 -2.28 3.19
N ALA A 45 -0.04 -3.02 3.34
CA ALA A 45 -0.03 -4.27 4.09
C ALA A 45 -0.41 -4.04 5.56
N ALA A 46 0.07 -2.96 6.17
CA ALA A 46 -0.27 -2.59 7.53
C ALA A 46 -1.76 -2.24 7.70
N SER A 47 -2.34 -1.51 6.74
CA SER A 47 -3.76 -1.18 6.74
C SER A 47 -4.63 -2.44 6.78
N GLU A 48 -4.35 -3.42 5.92
CA GLU A 48 -5.06 -4.70 5.87
C GLU A 48 -5.00 -5.42 7.22
N ILE A 49 -3.80 -5.57 7.79
CA ILE A 49 -3.61 -6.29 9.06
C ILE A 49 -4.26 -5.54 10.23
N PHE A 50 -4.17 -4.21 10.28
CA PHE A 50 -4.82 -3.44 11.34
C PHE A 50 -6.35 -3.51 11.27
N VAL A 51 -6.93 -3.56 10.08
CA VAL A 51 -8.37 -3.73 9.89
C VAL A 51 -8.83 -5.12 10.31
N ASP A 52 -8.06 -6.17 9.94
CA ASP A 52 -8.44 -7.55 10.22
C ASP A 52 -8.27 -7.94 11.69
N ARG A 53 -7.18 -7.47 12.33
CA ARG A 53 -6.77 -7.90 13.68
C ARG A 53 -7.00 -6.85 14.74
N GLY A 54 -7.19 -5.60 14.34
CA GLY A 54 -7.12 -4.45 15.25
C GLY A 54 -5.66 -4.13 15.64
N TYR A 55 -5.47 -2.94 16.20
CA TYR A 55 -4.14 -2.44 16.59
C TYR A 55 -3.41 -3.39 17.56
N HIS A 56 -4.08 -3.86 18.62
CA HIS A 56 -3.41 -4.63 19.69
C HIS A 56 -2.93 -5.99 19.21
N ALA A 57 -3.78 -6.73 18.49
CA ALA A 57 -3.46 -8.08 18.02
C ALA A 57 -2.56 -8.10 16.76
N ALA A 58 -2.49 -7.01 16.00
CA ALA A 58 -1.62 -6.91 14.84
C ALA A 58 -0.14 -7.02 15.23
N GLY A 59 0.59 -7.93 14.60
CA GLY A 59 2.03 -8.15 14.80
C GLY A 59 2.88 -7.48 13.72
N MET A 60 4.01 -6.87 14.11
CA MET A 60 4.96 -6.30 13.14
C MET A 60 5.56 -7.38 12.22
N ASP A 61 5.67 -8.63 12.69
CA ASP A 61 6.13 -9.75 11.88
C ASP A 61 5.12 -10.09 10.78
N GLU A 62 3.84 -10.18 11.14
CA GLU A 62 2.74 -10.45 10.21
C GLU A 62 2.63 -9.37 9.13
N ILE A 63 2.82 -8.09 9.51
CA ILE A 63 2.85 -6.97 8.56
C ILE A 63 4.05 -7.07 7.62
N ALA A 64 5.23 -7.42 8.13
CA ALA A 64 6.43 -7.60 7.30
C ALA A 64 6.24 -8.75 6.29
N ASP A 65 5.70 -9.89 6.74
CA ASP A 65 5.40 -11.04 5.89
C ASP A 65 4.36 -10.67 4.81
N ARG A 66 3.29 -9.97 5.18
CA ARG A 66 2.26 -9.50 4.24
C ARG A 66 2.84 -8.56 3.18
N ALA A 67 3.78 -7.70 3.57
CA ALA A 67 4.46 -6.77 2.66
C ALA A 67 5.58 -7.43 1.84
N GLY A 68 5.91 -8.70 2.10
CA GLY A 68 7.01 -9.42 1.43
C GLY A 68 8.39 -8.86 1.76
N VAL A 69 8.59 -8.34 2.98
CA VAL A 69 9.86 -7.80 3.45
C VAL A 69 10.31 -8.46 4.74
N SER A 70 11.59 -8.32 5.08
CA SER A 70 12.07 -8.75 6.39
C SER A 70 11.70 -7.73 7.48
N LYS A 71 11.53 -8.20 8.72
CA LYS A 71 11.26 -7.36 9.89
C LYS A 71 12.24 -6.18 10.05
N PRO A 72 13.57 -6.34 9.88
CA PRO A 72 14.51 -5.22 9.90
C PRO A 72 14.20 -4.14 8.84
N VAL A 73 13.74 -4.53 7.65
CA VAL A 73 13.35 -3.57 6.61
C VAL A 73 12.13 -2.76 7.03
N LEU A 74 11.12 -3.40 7.64
CA LEU A 74 9.97 -2.70 8.19
C LEU A 74 10.41 -1.67 9.25
N TYR A 75 11.28 -2.07 10.18
CA TYR A 75 11.78 -1.18 11.23
C TYR A 75 12.70 -0.05 10.72
N GLN A 76 13.29 -0.16 9.54
CA GLN A 76 13.99 0.94 8.88
C GLN A 76 13.06 2.06 8.40
N HIS A 77 11.77 1.72 8.18
CA HIS A 77 10.76 2.68 7.72
C HIS A 77 9.89 3.22 8.87
N PHE A 78 9.65 2.39 9.88
CA PHE A 78 8.78 2.72 11.02
C PHE A 78 9.38 2.15 12.30
N SER A 79 9.77 3.02 13.22
CA SER A 79 10.49 2.64 14.44
C SER A 79 9.62 1.87 15.44
N SER A 80 8.28 1.98 15.33
CA SER A 80 7.33 1.33 16.22
C SER A 80 6.02 0.98 15.50
N LYS A 81 5.22 0.09 16.12
CA LYS A 81 3.86 -0.23 15.65
C LYS A 81 2.95 1.00 15.70
N LEU A 82 3.11 1.85 16.71
CA LEU A 82 2.34 3.08 16.82
C LEU A 82 2.67 4.07 15.69
N GLU A 83 3.95 4.26 15.38
CA GLU A 83 4.36 5.10 14.25
C GLU A 83 3.78 4.60 12.93
N LEU A 84 3.84 3.29 12.70
CA LEU A 84 3.25 2.67 11.51
C LEU A 84 1.73 2.88 11.47
N TYR A 85 1.04 2.66 12.59
CA TYR A 85 -0.40 2.85 12.69
C TYR A 85 -0.81 4.30 12.41
N LEU A 86 -0.13 5.27 13.03
CA LEU A 86 -0.37 6.69 12.80
C LEU A 86 -0.13 7.09 11.33
N ALA A 87 0.89 6.51 10.69
CA ALA A 87 1.16 6.76 9.26
C ALA A 87 0.07 6.17 8.35
N VAL A 88 -0.47 4.99 8.69
CA VAL A 88 -1.63 4.40 7.98
C VAL A 88 -2.85 5.30 8.15
N LEU A 89 -3.14 5.72 9.37
CA LEU A 89 -4.26 6.60 9.68
C LEU A 89 -4.14 7.93 8.93
N GLN A 90 -2.95 8.55 8.96
CA GLN A 90 -2.67 9.79 8.25
C GLN A 90 -2.96 9.68 6.75
N ARG A 91 -2.54 8.58 6.11
CA ARG A 91 -2.79 8.34 4.69
C ARG A 91 -4.28 8.29 4.36
N HIS A 92 -5.08 7.58 5.16
CA HIS A 92 -6.52 7.51 4.93
C HIS A 92 -7.22 8.85 5.15
N VAL A 93 -6.77 9.61 6.16
CA VAL A 93 -7.24 10.98 6.41
C VAL A 93 -6.94 11.90 5.23
N GLU A 94 -5.71 11.86 4.72
CA GLU A 94 -5.30 12.66 3.55
C GLU A 94 -6.12 12.32 2.31
N ASN A 95 -6.42 11.03 2.07
CA ASN A 95 -7.27 10.58 0.99
C ASN A 95 -8.69 11.14 1.14
N LEU A 96 -9.30 11.03 2.31
CA LEU A 96 -10.64 11.56 2.57
C LEU A 96 -10.68 13.08 2.35
N VAL A 97 -9.78 13.82 2.99
CA VAL A 97 -9.72 15.28 2.87
C VAL A 97 -9.49 15.71 1.43
N SER A 98 -8.61 15.02 0.70
CA SER A 98 -8.34 15.28 -0.71
C SER A 98 -9.58 15.06 -1.58
N SER A 99 -10.31 13.95 -1.38
CA SER A 99 -11.53 13.62 -2.12
C SER A 99 -12.63 14.66 -1.87
N VAL A 100 -12.84 15.05 -0.62
CA VAL A 100 -13.80 16.10 -0.27
C VAL A 100 -13.41 17.43 -0.89
N ARG A 101 -12.15 17.86 -0.78
CA ARG A 101 -11.68 19.11 -1.41
C ARG A 101 -11.83 19.11 -2.92
N GLN A 102 -11.55 17.99 -3.58
CA GLN A 102 -11.73 17.85 -5.02
C GLN A 102 -13.20 17.98 -5.41
N ALA A 103 -14.09 17.31 -4.69
CA ALA A 103 -15.53 17.38 -4.92
C ALA A 103 -16.07 18.81 -4.75
N LEU A 104 -15.63 19.52 -3.72
CA LEU A 104 -16.01 20.90 -3.45
C LEU A 104 -15.54 21.88 -4.55
N ARG A 105 -14.42 21.60 -5.22
CA ARG A 105 -13.87 22.43 -6.31
C ARG A 105 -14.46 22.10 -7.69
N ALA A 106 -15.19 21.01 -7.83
CA ALA A 106 -15.70 20.53 -9.11
C ALA A 106 -16.82 21.43 -9.71
N THR A 107 -17.45 22.27 -8.90
CA THR A 107 -18.55 23.17 -9.31
C THR A 107 -18.50 24.47 -8.54
N THR A 108 -19.14 25.51 -9.08
CA THR A 108 -19.34 26.81 -8.41
C THR A 108 -20.72 26.94 -7.75
N ASP A 109 -21.64 26.02 -8.01
CA ASP A 109 -22.95 25.99 -7.39
C ASP A 109 -22.91 25.39 -5.97
N ASN A 110 -23.28 26.18 -4.96
CA ASN A 110 -23.18 25.75 -3.55
C ASN A 110 -24.04 24.55 -3.21
N ARG A 111 -25.18 24.32 -3.84
CA ARG A 111 -26.00 23.13 -3.64
C ARG A 111 -25.30 21.90 -4.22
N GLN A 112 -24.68 22.05 -5.39
CA GLN A 112 -23.93 20.96 -6.01
C GLN A 112 -22.64 20.67 -5.25
N ARG A 113 -21.95 21.70 -4.74
CA ARG A 113 -20.77 21.54 -3.87
C ARG A 113 -21.08 20.68 -2.66
N LEU A 114 -22.14 21.02 -1.91
CA LEU A 114 -22.53 20.27 -0.72
C LEU A 114 -22.88 18.82 -1.07
N ARG A 115 -23.67 18.62 -2.14
CA ARG A 115 -24.03 17.26 -2.60
C ARG A 115 -22.79 16.45 -3.00
N ALA A 116 -21.86 17.06 -3.72
CA ALA A 116 -20.62 16.40 -4.16
C ALA A 116 -19.71 16.05 -2.97
N ALA A 117 -19.61 16.92 -1.96
CA ALA A 117 -18.84 16.64 -0.75
C ALA A 117 -19.44 15.46 0.06
N VAL A 118 -20.77 15.46 0.22
CA VAL A 118 -21.48 14.34 0.86
C VAL A 118 -21.29 13.05 0.07
N GLN A 119 -21.41 13.09 -1.26
CA GLN A 119 -21.17 11.92 -2.10
C GLN A 119 -19.73 11.43 -1.97
N ALA A 120 -18.73 12.30 -2.00
CA ALA A 120 -17.32 11.92 -1.82
C ALA A 120 -17.06 11.25 -0.47
N PHE A 121 -17.75 11.66 0.59
CA PHE A 121 -17.68 11.03 1.90
C PHE A 121 -18.28 9.60 1.88
N PHE A 122 -19.44 9.42 1.25
CA PHE A 122 -20.05 8.09 1.11
C PHE A 122 -19.23 7.18 0.20
N ASP A 123 -18.69 7.71 -0.90
CA ASP A 123 -17.78 6.97 -1.78
C ASP A 123 -16.54 6.50 -1.03
N PHE A 124 -16.00 7.32 -0.13
CA PHE A 124 -14.89 6.92 0.75
C PHE A 124 -15.29 5.77 1.68
N ILE A 125 -16.47 5.81 2.28
CA ILE A 125 -16.98 4.74 3.15
C ILE A 125 -17.13 3.43 2.36
N GLU A 126 -17.69 3.50 1.16
CA GLU A 126 -17.98 2.32 0.33
C GLU A 126 -16.72 1.69 -0.29
N HIS A 127 -15.80 2.50 -0.79
CA HIS A 127 -14.64 2.03 -1.53
C HIS A 127 -13.39 1.89 -0.66
N GLU A 128 -13.24 2.74 0.35
CA GLU A 128 -12.16 2.69 1.34
C GLU A 128 -12.67 2.24 2.72
N ASN A 129 -13.44 1.16 2.77
CA ASN A 129 -13.95 0.59 4.02
C ASN A 129 -12.87 0.40 5.10
N GLN A 130 -11.64 0.08 4.68
CA GLN A 130 -10.48 -0.01 5.59
C GLN A 130 -10.18 1.35 6.25
N GLY A 131 -10.17 2.43 5.48
CA GLY A 131 -9.93 3.78 5.97
C GLY A 131 -10.99 4.23 6.95
N TYR A 132 -12.26 4.01 6.63
CA TYR A 132 -13.38 4.34 7.51
C TYR A 132 -13.27 3.61 8.85
N ARG A 133 -13.05 2.29 8.84
CA ARG A 133 -12.93 1.47 10.05
C ARG A 133 -11.76 1.93 10.93
N LEU A 134 -10.63 2.27 10.33
CA LEU A 134 -9.46 2.74 11.06
C LEU A 134 -9.64 4.14 11.66
N ILE A 135 -10.40 5.02 11.00
CA ILE A 135 -10.62 6.40 11.47
C ILE A 135 -11.75 6.45 12.49
N PHE A 136 -12.88 5.76 12.24
CA PHE A 136 -14.14 5.98 12.95
C PHE A 136 -14.58 4.79 13.83
N GLU A 137 -14.16 3.56 13.53
CA GLU A 137 -14.59 2.35 14.26
C GLU A 137 -13.51 1.83 15.20
N ASN A 138 -12.43 2.59 15.45
CA ASN A 138 -11.39 2.06 16.28
C ASN A 138 -11.69 2.28 17.78
N ASP A 139 -11.53 1.22 18.56
CA ASP A 139 -11.65 1.20 20.01
C ASP A 139 -10.46 1.90 20.72
N TYR A 140 -9.55 2.55 19.98
CA TYR A 140 -8.27 3.10 20.47
C TYR A 140 -8.30 4.59 20.77
N VAL A 141 -9.48 5.13 20.99
CA VAL A 141 -9.66 6.50 21.48
C VAL A 141 -8.89 6.76 22.81
N THR A 142 -8.44 5.69 23.48
CA THR A 142 -7.59 5.77 24.67
C THR A 142 -6.16 6.21 24.43
N GLU A 143 -5.63 6.03 23.18
CA GLU A 143 -4.30 6.52 22.83
C GLU A 143 -4.36 8.00 22.43
N PRO A 144 -3.77 8.92 23.21
CA PRO A 144 -3.89 10.37 22.98
C PRO A 144 -3.42 10.81 21.58
N GLN A 145 -2.42 10.13 21.02
CA GLN A 145 -1.89 10.44 19.69
C GLN A 145 -2.86 10.04 18.59
N VAL A 146 -3.56 8.92 18.73
CA VAL A 146 -4.59 8.48 17.77
C VAL A 146 -5.79 9.42 17.82
N ALA A 147 -6.28 9.76 19.02
CA ALA A 147 -7.36 10.71 19.20
C ALA A 147 -7.02 12.10 18.61
N ALA A 148 -5.78 12.56 18.78
CA ALA A 148 -5.30 13.81 18.18
C ALA A 148 -5.34 13.75 16.65
N GLN A 149 -4.90 12.64 16.05
CA GLN A 149 -4.89 12.47 14.61
C GLN A 149 -6.30 12.45 13.99
N VAL A 150 -7.23 11.74 14.63
CA VAL A 150 -8.65 11.71 14.21
C VAL A 150 -9.29 13.10 14.32
N ARG A 151 -8.98 13.84 15.39
CA ARG A 151 -9.46 15.21 15.54
C ARG A 151 -8.94 16.12 14.42
N VAL A 152 -7.64 16.09 14.11
CA VAL A 152 -7.05 16.85 13.00
C VAL A 152 -7.73 16.52 11.67
N ALA A 153 -8.08 15.24 11.44
CA ALA A 153 -8.82 14.83 10.26
C ALA A 153 -10.19 15.51 10.19
N THR A 154 -10.94 15.45 11.28
CA THR A 154 -12.28 16.04 11.36
C THR A 154 -12.25 17.56 11.19
N GLU A 155 -11.31 18.23 11.87
CA GLU A 155 -11.10 19.68 11.74
C GLU A 155 -10.73 20.06 10.30
N SER A 156 -9.81 19.33 9.66
CA SER A 156 -9.41 19.59 8.26
C SER A 156 -10.56 19.43 7.25
N CYS A 157 -11.46 18.47 7.47
CA CYS A 157 -12.65 18.32 6.64
C CYS A 157 -13.63 19.50 6.88
N THR A 158 -13.83 19.89 8.14
CA THR A 158 -14.72 21.00 8.51
C THR A 158 -14.22 22.32 7.92
N ASP A 159 -12.92 22.60 8.04
CA ASP A 159 -12.29 23.80 7.50
C ASP A 159 -12.40 23.85 5.97
N ALA A 160 -12.19 22.73 5.29
CA ALA A 160 -12.33 22.65 3.83
C ALA A 160 -13.75 23.00 3.35
N VAL A 161 -14.76 22.61 4.12
CA VAL A 161 -16.16 22.97 3.83
C VAL A 161 -16.42 24.45 4.17
N ALA A 162 -15.96 24.93 5.33
CA ALA A 162 -16.15 26.30 5.80
C ALA A 162 -15.49 27.32 4.85
N ASP A 163 -14.25 27.08 4.43
CA ASP A 163 -13.51 27.94 3.51
C ASP A 163 -14.25 28.14 2.17
N LEU A 164 -14.90 27.10 1.67
CA LEU A 164 -15.62 27.16 0.39
C LEU A 164 -17.00 27.79 0.48
N ILE A 165 -17.64 27.71 1.65
CA ILE A 165 -18.91 28.40 1.89
C ILE A 165 -18.66 29.88 2.14
N SER A 166 -17.53 30.28 2.73
CA SER A 166 -17.17 31.64 3.06
C SER A 166 -16.57 32.43 1.88
N ALA A 167 -16.18 31.74 0.79
CA ALA A 167 -15.56 32.35 -0.38
C ALA A 167 -16.57 32.94 -1.39
N ASP A 168 -17.88 32.90 -1.14
CA ASP A 168 -18.99 33.52 -1.86
C ASP A 168 -19.53 34.70 -1.07
#